data_cdf428f67c00cfaae48c83eeb4af0b5d
#
_entry.id   cdf428f67c00cfaae48c83eeb4af0b5d
#
_cell.length_a   1.000
_cell.length_b   1.000
_cell.length_c   1.000
_cell.angle_alpha   90.00
_cell.angle_beta   90.00
_cell.angle_gamma   90.00
#
_symmetry.space_group_name_H-M   'P 1'
#
loop_
_entity.id
_entity.type
_entity.pdbx_description
1 polymer ?
#
loop_
_entity_poly.entity_id
_entity_poly.type
_entity_poly.pdbx_seq_one_letter_code
_entity_poly.pdbx_strand_id
1 'polypeptide(L)'
;MIKLRWLLPLLGLLSSLIGDCDGFNWYHNIDIEHCDPGDMKALHQFIKNSGDSLETDMDVNFNGEVEILELGGQLWENGRLIHWICQEVPSPYYFYEYDCGLSGAIPLEIGNLDGLIKLRLQSNNLSGKIPPSICTMNIIDAGNYWFNLENNNLCPPYPDCLEELIGTQIITNCK
;
A
#
# COMPACT_ATOMS: atom_id res chain seq x y z
N MET A 1 -31.06 27.80 -37.24
CA MET A 1 -30.58 26.61 -36.51
C MET A 1 -29.08 26.47 -36.74
N ILE A 2 -28.28 27.09 -35.90
CA ILE A 2 -26.79 27.03 -35.95
C ILE A 2 -26.38 25.87 -35.07
N LYS A 3 -25.78 24.84 -35.67
CA LYS A 3 -25.31 23.65 -34.98
C LYS A 3 -24.07 24.01 -34.13
N LEU A 4 -24.25 24.08 -32.84
CA LEU A 4 -23.20 24.24 -31.82
C LEU A 4 -22.42 22.91 -31.73
N ARG A 5 -21.43 22.72 -32.61
CA ARG A 5 -20.67 21.48 -32.75
C ARG A 5 -19.15 21.63 -32.56
N TRP A 6 -18.72 22.76 -31.98
CA TRP A 6 -17.28 23.09 -31.91
C TRP A 6 -16.76 23.36 -30.49
N LEU A 7 -17.53 23.02 -29.41
CA LEU A 7 -17.09 23.28 -28.03
C LEU A 7 -16.69 22.00 -27.25
N LEU A 8 -16.70 20.80 -27.87
CA LEU A 8 -16.35 19.56 -27.23
C LEU A 8 -14.85 19.19 -27.18
N PRO A 9 -13.91 19.76 -27.96
CA PRO A 9 -12.51 19.41 -27.80
C PRO A 9 -11.75 20.21 -26.72
N LEU A 10 -12.33 21.27 -26.15
CA LEU A 10 -11.65 22.08 -25.13
C LEU A 10 -11.89 21.63 -23.70
N LEU A 11 -12.92 20.79 -23.44
CA LEU A 11 -13.17 20.19 -22.14
C LEU A 11 -12.30 18.92 -21.91
N GLY A 12 -11.83 18.29 -22.99
CA GLY A 12 -10.94 17.13 -22.91
C GLY A 12 -9.47 17.46 -22.64
N LEU A 13 -9.08 18.74 -22.74
CA LEU A 13 -7.68 19.18 -22.48
C LEU A 13 -7.45 19.71 -21.07
N LEU A 14 -8.51 19.87 -20.27
CA LEU A 14 -8.41 20.27 -18.86
C LEU A 14 -8.44 19.07 -17.90
N SER A 15 -8.87 17.89 -18.35
CA SER A 15 -8.80 16.66 -17.55
C SER A 15 -7.40 16.03 -17.50
N SER A 16 -6.49 16.45 -18.39
CA SER A 16 -5.12 15.93 -18.43
C SER A 16 -4.13 16.65 -17.49
N LEU A 17 -4.61 17.54 -16.62
CA LEU A 17 -3.77 18.28 -15.65
C LEU A 17 -4.02 17.90 -14.19
N ILE A 18 -4.99 17.03 -13.93
CA ILE A 18 -5.20 16.44 -12.61
C ILE A 18 -4.90 14.96 -12.82
N GLY A 19 -3.77 14.49 -12.33
CA GLY A 19 -3.46 13.06 -12.32
C GLY A 19 -4.59 12.36 -11.55
N ASP A 20 -5.37 11.54 -12.24
CA ASP A 20 -6.57 10.92 -11.70
C ASP A 20 -6.27 9.89 -10.59
N CYS A 21 -4.98 9.59 -10.34
CA CYS A 21 -4.50 8.75 -9.23
C CYS A 21 -3.76 9.57 -8.16
N ASP A 22 -4.29 10.71 -7.79
CA ASP A 22 -3.72 11.57 -6.75
C ASP A 22 -4.66 11.71 -5.56
N GLY A 23 -4.11 11.72 -4.35
CA GLY A 23 -4.85 11.97 -3.13
C GLY A 23 -4.87 10.80 -2.14
N PHE A 24 -5.71 10.94 -1.13
CA PHE A 24 -5.95 9.88 -0.15
C PHE A 24 -7.11 8.99 -0.63
N ASN A 25 -6.93 7.66 -0.54
CA ASN A 25 -7.96 6.68 -0.93
C ASN A 25 -9.29 6.82 -0.17
N TRP A 26 -9.33 7.43 0.99
CA TRP A 26 -10.54 7.65 1.82
C TRP A 26 -11.57 8.58 1.19
N TYR A 27 -11.19 9.38 0.19
CA TYR A 27 -12.11 10.30 -0.47
C TYR A 27 -12.84 9.70 -1.69
N HIS A 28 -12.63 8.40 -1.98
CA HIS A 28 -13.29 7.65 -3.06
C HIS A 28 -13.22 8.28 -4.48
N ASN A 29 -12.23 9.14 -4.73
CA ASN A 29 -12.09 9.87 -5.98
C ASN A 29 -10.82 9.53 -6.75
N ILE A 30 -10.11 8.44 -6.36
CA ILE A 30 -8.92 8.01 -7.08
C ILE A 30 -9.33 7.18 -8.29
N ASP A 31 -8.97 7.63 -9.49
CA ASP A 31 -9.12 6.86 -10.73
C ASP A 31 -7.92 5.91 -10.91
N ILE A 32 -8.15 4.63 -10.73
CA ILE A 32 -7.12 3.60 -10.81
C ILE A 32 -6.47 3.46 -12.18
N GLU A 33 -7.11 3.94 -13.26
CA GLU A 33 -6.59 3.83 -14.62
C GLU A 33 -5.27 4.60 -14.82
N HIS A 34 -5.02 5.60 -13.96
CA HIS A 34 -3.83 6.45 -14.01
C HIS A 34 -2.79 6.14 -12.93
N CYS A 35 -3.05 5.14 -12.08
CA CYS A 35 -2.11 4.67 -11.07
C CYS A 35 -0.98 3.85 -11.69
N ASP A 36 0.21 3.92 -11.11
CA ASP A 36 1.35 3.12 -11.58
C ASP A 36 1.06 1.62 -11.53
N PRO A 37 1.22 0.91 -12.64
CA PRO A 37 0.90 -0.52 -12.69
C PRO A 37 1.78 -1.39 -11.79
N GLY A 38 3.00 -0.96 -11.48
CA GLY A 38 3.91 -1.66 -10.57
C GLY A 38 3.44 -1.55 -9.12
N ASP A 39 3.03 -0.36 -8.69
CA ASP A 39 2.47 -0.11 -7.36
C ASP A 39 1.17 -0.89 -7.18
N MET A 40 0.28 -0.82 -8.17
CA MET A 40 -0.98 -1.58 -8.17
C MET A 40 -0.75 -3.09 -8.10
N LYS A 41 0.23 -3.60 -8.84
CA LYS A 41 0.59 -5.02 -8.82
C LYS A 41 1.08 -5.47 -7.45
N ALA A 42 1.89 -4.65 -6.77
CA ALA A 42 2.37 -4.96 -5.43
C ALA A 42 1.21 -5.08 -4.44
N LEU A 43 0.32 -4.08 -4.38
CA LEU A 43 -0.85 -4.11 -3.50
C LEU A 43 -1.77 -5.30 -3.79
N HIS A 44 -2.07 -5.55 -5.08
CA HIS A 44 -2.88 -6.70 -5.46
C HIS A 44 -2.27 -8.04 -5.01
N GLN A 45 -0.93 -8.17 -5.05
CA GLN A 45 -0.27 -9.40 -4.60
C GLN A 45 -0.33 -9.55 -3.07
N PHE A 46 -0.30 -8.45 -2.30
CA PHE A 46 -0.55 -8.49 -0.86
C PHE A 46 -1.98 -8.97 -0.54
N ILE A 47 -2.99 -8.44 -1.24
CA ILE A 47 -4.38 -8.91 -1.12
C ILE A 47 -4.45 -10.41 -1.37
N LYS A 48 -3.89 -10.87 -2.48
CA LYS A 48 -3.90 -12.29 -2.85
C LYS A 48 -3.18 -13.18 -1.83
N ASN A 49 -2.06 -12.73 -1.27
CA ASN A 49 -1.29 -13.50 -0.28
C ASN A 49 -2.00 -13.56 1.08
N SER A 50 -2.77 -12.51 1.41
CA SER A 50 -3.53 -12.42 2.66
C SER A 50 -4.83 -13.24 2.62
N GLY A 51 -5.46 -13.35 1.45
CA GLY A 51 -6.70 -14.12 1.28
C GLY A 51 -7.78 -13.74 2.30
N ASP A 52 -8.38 -14.73 2.93
CA ASP A 52 -9.50 -14.56 3.88
C ASP A 52 -9.10 -13.90 5.22
N SER A 53 -7.82 -13.55 5.41
CA SER A 53 -7.36 -12.91 6.65
C SER A 53 -7.50 -11.38 6.65
N LEU A 54 -7.83 -10.79 5.50
CA LEU A 54 -8.07 -9.35 5.41
C LEU A 54 -9.28 -8.94 6.25
N GLU A 55 -9.16 -7.83 6.95
CA GLU A 55 -10.25 -7.30 7.76
C GLU A 55 -11.38 -6.78 6.89
N THR A 56 -12.61 -7.22 7.20
CA THR A 56 -13.81 -6.88 6.41
C THR A 56 -14.20 -5.40 6.48
N ASP A 57 -13.70 -4.69 7.48
CA ASP A 57 -13.96 -3.25 7.63
C ASP A 57 -13.28 -2.40 6.54
N MET A 58 -12.33 -3.00 5.80
CA MET A 58 -11.72 -2.36 4.64
C MET A 58 -12.59 -2.40 3.38
N ASP A 59 -13.55 -3.33 3.29
CA ASP A 59 -14.53 -3.36 2.19
C ASP A 59 -15.51 -2.18 2.33
N VAL A 60 -15.10 -1.03 1.84
CA VAL A 60 -15.82 0.25 2.01
C VAL A 60 -17.05 0.32 1.12
N ASN A 61 -17.04 -0.37 0.00
CA ASN A 61 -18.14 -0.40 -0.96
C ASN A 61 -19.15 -1.53 -0.70
N PHE A 62 -18.87 -2.41 0.29
CA PHE A 62 -19.72 -3.53 0.74
C PHE A 62 -20.04 -4.55 -0.36
N ASN A 63 -19.09 -4.80 -1.26
CA ASN A 63 -19.24 -5.80 -2.31
C ASN A 63 -18.77 -7.21 -1.90
N GLY A 64 -18.12 -7.34 -0.74
CA GLY A 64 -17.62 -8.59 -0.16
C GLY A 64 -16.18 -8.91 -0.52
N GLU A 65 -15.47 -8.00 -1.16
CA GLU A 65 -14.06 -8.13 -1.52
C GLU A 65 -13.32 -6.85 -1.13
N VAL A 66 -12.06 -6.96 -0.73
CA VAL A 66 -11.17 -5.80 -0.47
C VAL A 66 -10.38 -5.52 -1.74
N GLU A 67 -10.60 -4.35 -2.32
CA GLU A 67 -9.89 -3.92 -3.51
C GLU A 67 -8.59 -3.16 -3.17
N ILE A 68 -7.80 -2.93 -4.20
CA ILE A 68 -6.46 -2.32 -4.05
C ILE A 68 -6.52 -0.98 -3.32
N LEU A 69 -7.47 -0.10 -3.67
CA LEU A 69 -7.61 1.22 -3.04
C LEU A 69 -8.25 1.16 -1.64
N GLU A 70 -8.75 0.02 -1.23
CA GLU A 70 -9.32 -0.22 0.11
C GLU A 70 -8.28 -0.79 1.09
N LEU A 71 -7.12 -1.22 0.59
CA LEU A 71 -6.08 -1.88 1.38
C LEU A 71 -5.32 -0.87 2.27
N GLY A 72 -5.93 -0.54 3.40
CA GLY A 72 -5.35 0.37 4.39
C GLY A 72 -5.33 1.84 3.97
N GLY A 73 -4.57 2.64 4.70
CA GLY A 73 -4.39 4.06 4.41
C GLY A 73 -3.36 4.31 3.31
N GLN A 74 -3.75 4.95 2.25
CA GLN A 74 -2.90 5.20 1.08
C GLN A 74 -2.90 6.69 0.74
N LEU A 75 -1.74 7.19 0.31
CA LEU A 75 -1.58 8.50 -0.32
C LEU A 75 -0.88 8.32 -1.65
N TRP A 76 -1.49 8.85 -2.70
CA TRP A 76 -1.00 8.79 -4.07
C TRP A 76 -0.64 10.20 -4.56
N GLU A 77 0.49 10.34 -5.24
CA GLU A 77 0.93 11.58 -5.89
C GLU A 77 1.56 11.29 -7.25
N ASN A 78 1.12 12.01 -8.27
CA ASN A 78 1.58 11.83 -9.66
C ASN A 78 1.49 10.37 -10.12
N GLY A 79 0.41 9.70 -9.75
CA GLY A 79 0.17 8.31 -10.09
C GLY A 79 0.96 7.29 -9.26
N ARG A 80 1.80 7.70 -8.31
CA ARG A 80 2.62 6.81 -7.48
C ARG A 80 2.10 6.73 -6.05
N LEU A 81 2.17 5.53 -5.48
CA LEU A 81 1.91 5.32 -4.06
C LEU A 81 3.09 5.84 -3.24
N ILE A 82 2.85 6.87 -2.42
CA ILE A 82 3.89 7.49 -1.58
C ILE A 82 3.72 7.19 -0.10
N HIS A 83 2.52 6.93 0.39
CA HIS A 83 2.29 6.38 1.74
C HIS A 83 1.44 5.12 1.66
N TRP A 84 1.80 4.11 2.44
CA TRP A 84 0.94 2.95 2.70
C TRP A 84 1.03 2.56 4.17
N ILE A 85 -0.13 2.52 4.83
CA ILE A 85 -0.26 2.28 6.27
C ILE A 85 -1.31 1.19 6.50
N CYS A 86 -0.88 0.06 7.01
CA CYS A 86 -1.67 -1.09 7.44
C CYS A 86 -1.17 -1.52 8.80
N GLN A 87 -1.61 -0.84 9.86
CA GLN A 87 -1.17 -1.11 11.22
C GLN A 87 -2.31 -0.91 12.21
N GLU A 88 -2.40 -1.74 13.22
CA GLU A 88 -3.16 -1.44 14.41
C GLU A 88 -2.46 -0.31 15.18
N VAL A 89 -3.12 0.83 15.38
CA VAL A 89 -2.64 1.93 16.22
C VAL A 89 -3.64 2.14 17.35
N PRO A 90 -3.39 1.63 18.54
CA PRO A 90 -4.15 2.01 19.71
C PRO A 90 -3.77 3.46 20.10
N SER A 91 -4.43 4.45 19.51
CA SER A 91 -4.22 5.85 19.88
C SER A 91 -5.52 6.63 19.91
N PRO A 92 -5.87 7.23 21.06
CA PRO A 92 -7.04 8.10 21.17
C PRO A 92 -6.90 9.42 20.40
N TYR A 93 -5.75 9.66 19.75
CA TYR A 93 -5.43 10.91 19.05
C TYR A 93 -5.36 10.77 17.52
N TYR A 94 -5.37 9.53 17.00
CA TYR A 94 -5.38 9.27 15.55
C TYR A 94 -6.66 8.54 15.19
N PHE A 95 -7.53 9.18 14.45
CA PHE A 95 -8.84 8.67 14.01
C PHE A 95 -8.75 7.57 12.92
N TYR A 96 -7.56 7.01 12.68
CA TYR A 96 -7.31 6.12 11.55
C TYR A 96 -6.55 4.89 12.03
N GLU A 97 -7.31 3.90 12.49
CA GLU A 97 -6.84 2.54 12.71
C GLU A 97 -7.03 1.79 11.39
N TYR A 98 -5.95 1.33 10.79
CA TYR A 98 -5.99 0.46 9.63
C TYR A 98 -5.42 -0.89 10.00
N ASP A 99 -6.17 -1.66 10.79
CA ASP A 99 -5.90 -3.09 10.89
C ASP A 99 -6.31 -3.71 9.55
N CYS A 100 -5.34 -4.13 8.77
CA CYS A 100 -5.62 -4.71 7.46
C CYS A 100 -5.70 -6.24 7.51
N GLY A 101 -5.28 -6.87 8.60
CA GLY A 101 -5.19 -8.32 8.68
C GLY A 101 -4.23 -8.93 7.65
N LEU A 102 -3.20 -8.20 7.23
CA LEU A 102 -2.24 -8.68 6.24
C LEU A 102 -1.56 -9.98 6.70
N SER A 103 -1.52 -10.97 5.84
CA SER A 103 -0.90 -12.27 6.15
C SER A 103 -0.13 -12.84 4.95
N GLY A 104 0.47 -14.01 5.17
CA GLY A 104 1.26 -14.68 4.13
C GLY A 104 2.58 -13.99 3.85
N ALA A 105 3.18 -14.29 2.71
CA ALA A 105 4.51 -13.79 2.36
C ALA A 105 4.47 -12.36 1.80
N ILE A 106 5.49 -11.56 2.14
CA ILE A 106 5.75 -10.31 1.43
C ILE A 106 6.06 -10.66 -0.03
N PRO A 107 5.33 -10.10 -1.01
CA PRO A 107 5.54 -10.43 -2.42
C PRO A 107 6.83 -9.84 -2.98
N LEU A 108 7.37 -10.46 -4.04
CA LEU A 108 8.55 -9.94 -4.75
C LEU A 108 8.31 -8.54 -5.33
N GLU A 109 7.08 -8.24 -5.64
CA GLU A 109 6.59 -6.97 -6.16
C GLU A 109 6.74 -5.80 -5.19
N ILE A 110 7.06 -6.06 -3.90
CA ILE A 110 7.33 -5.00 -2.92
C ILE A 110 8.38 -3.99 -3.42
N GLY A 111 9.37 -4.46 -4.20
CA GLY A 111 10.39 -3.62 -4.81
C GLY A 111 9.88 -2.64 -5.87
N ASN A 112 8.64 -2.81 -6.36
CA ASN A 112 8.02 -1.86 -7.29
C ASN A 112 7.57 -0.58 -6.59
N LEU A 113 7.38 -0.63 -5.26
CA LEU A 113 6.95 0.50 -4.44
C LEU A 113 8.11 1.48 -4.17
N ASP A 114 8.91 1.78 -5.18
CA ASP A 114 10.10 2.62 -5.09
C ASP A 114 9.79 4.11 -4.88
N GLY A 115 8.54 4.53 -5.13
CA GLY A 115 8.02 5.86 -4.82
C GLY A 115 7.66 6.07 -3.35
N LEU A 116 7.57 5.02 -2.53
CA LEU A 116 7.16 5.14 -1.14
C LEU A 116 8.14 5.98 -0.32
N ILE A 117 7.57 6.89 0.47
CA ILE A 117 8.24 7.64 1.53
C ILE A 117 7.74 7.23 2.92
N LYS A 118 6.63 6.47 3.00
CA LYS A 118 6.13 5.90 4.25
C LYS A 118 5.51 4.52 4.01
N LEU A 119 6.03 3.51 4.72
CA LEU A 119 5.51 2.15 4.75
C LEU A 119 5.39 1.67 6.19
N ARG A 120 4.16 1.41 6.65
CA ARG A 120 3.90 0.93 8.00
C ARG A 120 2.99 -0.29 7.95
N LEU A 121 3.60 -1.47 8.13
CA LEU A 121 2.94 -2.78 8.11
C LEU A 121 3.17 -3.56 9.40
N GLN A 122 3.54 -2.86 10.49
CA GLN A 122 3.73 -3.51 11.79
C GLN A 122 2.43 -4.07 12.35
N SER A 123 2.56 -5.06 13.25
CA SER A 123 1.44 -5.71 13.94
C SER A 123 0.45 -6.36 12.97
N ASN A 124 0.95 -7.11 12.00
CA ASN A 124 0.20 -7.93 11.07
C ASN A 124 0.65 -9.41 11.20
N ASN A 125 0.13 -10.28 10.33
CA ASN A 125 0.47 -11.70 10.24
C ASN A 125 1.38 -12.05 9.05
N LEU A 126 2.14 -11.08 8.54
CA LEU A 126 3.09 -11.32 7.46
C LEU A 126 4.12 -12.37 7.87
N SER A 127 4.45 -13.30 7.00
CA SER A 127 5.25 -14.49 7.35
C SER A 127 6.24 -14.88 6.26
N GLY A 128 7.12 -15.82 6.61
CA GLY A 128 8.13 -16.31 5.68
C GLY A 128 9.30 -15.36 5.50
N LYS A 129 10.07 -15.55 4.43
CA LYS A 129 11.26 -14.75 4.14
C LYS A 129 10.89 -13.43 3.46
N ILE A 130 11.64 -12.38 3.79
CA ILE A 130 11.51 -11.10 3.12
C ILE A 130 12.27 -11.16 1.78
N PRO A 131 11.65 -10.77 0.66
CA PRO A 131 12.33 -10.78 -0.64
C PRO A 131 13.41 -9.69 -0.70
N PRO A 132 14.60 -9.98 -1.29
CA PRO A 132 15.67 -8.98 -1.45
C PRO A 132 15.27 -7.75 -2.23
N SER A 133 14.21 -7.81 -3.06
CA SER A 133 13.69 -6.66 -3.80
C SER A 133 13.23 -5.51 -2.88
N ILE A 134 12.96 -5.76 -1.60
CA ILE A 134 12.65 -4.70 -0.64
C ILE A 134 13.79 -3.69 -0.52
N CYS A 135 15.03 -4.12 -0.72
CA CYS A 135 16.21 -3.26 -0.65
C CYS A 135 16.33 -2.26 -1.82
N THR A 136 15.49 -2.37 -2.85
CA THR A 136 15.44 -1.37 -3.93
C THR A 136 14.59 -0.16 -3.58
N MET A 137 13.85 -0.21 -2.47
CA MET A 137 12.99 0.88 -2.02
C MET A 137 13.82 2.01 -1.40
N ASN A 138 13.60 3.24 -1.85
CA ASN A 138 14.31 4.42 -1.36
C ASN A 138 14.05 4.74 0.13
N ILE A 139 12.95 4.23 0.68
CA ILE A 139 12.51 4.48 2.06
C ILE A 139 13.38 3.78 3.12
N ILE A 140 14.15 2.77 2.76
CA ILE A 140 14.91 1.94 3.72
C ILE A 140 15.85 2.80 4.58
N ASP A 141 16.44 3.84 4.02
CA ASP A 141 17.35 4.74 4.73
C ASP A 141 16.64 5.75 5.66
N ALA A 142 15.31 5.80 5.63
CA ALA A 142 14.52 6.82 6.35
C ALA A 142 14.27 6.49 7.84
N GLY A 143 14.61 5.27 8.29
CA GLY A 143 14.47 4.83 9.67
C GLY A 143 13.05 4.43 10.08
N ASN A 144 12.88 3.90 11.30
CA ASN A 144 11.65 3.23 11.78
C ASN A 144 10.39 4.12 11.82
N TYR A 145 10.53 5.42 11.81
CA TYR A 145 9.35 6.30 11.76
C TYR A 145 8.60 6.21 10.42
N TRP A 146 9.35 6.05 9.34
CA TRP A 146 8.82 6.01 7.98
C TRP A 146 8.65 4.58 7.46
N PHE A 147 9.51 3.66 7.92
CA PHE A 147 9.48 2.24 7.55
C PHE A 147 9.34 1.37 8.81
N ASN A 148 8.33 0.50 8.86
CA ASN A 148 8.16 -0.40 10.00
C ASN A 148 7.49 -1.72 9.59
N LEU A 149 8.13 -2.85 9.92
CA LEU A 149 7.64 -4.22 9.75
C LEU A 149 7.59 -5.00 11.06
N GLU A 150 7.76 -4.35 12.23
CA GLU A 150 7.78 -5.01 13.53
C GLU A 150 6.51 -5.83 13.82
N ASN A 151 6.61 -6.75 14.77
CA ASN A 151 5.49 -7.57 15.25
C ASN A 151 4.76 -8.30 14.10
N ASN A 152 5.53 -8.93 13.22
CA ASN A 152 5.08 -9.87 12.21
C ASN A 152 5.71 -11.25 12.44
N ASN A 153 5.44 -12.22 11.59
CA ASN A 153 5.98 -13.58 11.64
C ASN A 153 7.09 -13.78 10.58
N LEU A 154 7.86 -12.74 10.28
CA LEU A 154 8.88 -12.75 9.24
C LEU A 154 10.12 -13.53 9.70
N CYS A 155 10.68 -14.35 8.84
CA CYS A 155 11.73 -15.30 9.16
C CYS A 155 13.12 -14.90 8.64
N PRO A 156 14.18 -15.08 9.45
CA PRO A 156 15.55 -14.89 8.98
C PRO A 156 15.96 -15.97 7.94
N PRO A 157 17.07 -15.78 7.19
CA PRO A 157 17.89 -14.56 7.20
C PRO A 157 17.17 -13.38 6.56
N TYR A 158 17.36 -12.21 7.13
CA TYR A 158 16.81 -10.97 6.58
C TYR A 158 17.74 -10.40 5.52
N PRO A 159 17.23 -9.61 4.53
CA PRO A 159 18.06 -8.84 3.62
C PRO A 159 18.98 -7.87 4.39
N ASP A 160 20.23 -7.71 3.94
CA ASP A 160 21.26 -6.91 4.62
C ASP A 160 20.79 -5.46 4.91
N CYS A 161 19.99 -4.88 4.02
CA CYS A 161 19.44 -3.53 4.18
C CYS A 161 18.44 -3.41 5.35
N LEU A 162 17.97 -4.51 5.91
CA LEU A 162 16.98 -4.54 6.98
C LEU A 162 17.54 -5.02 8.33
N GLU A 163 18.79 -5.44 8.44
CA GLU A 163 19.31 -6.06 9.67
C GLU A 163 19.08 -5.20 10.91
N GLU A 164 19.20 -3.88 10.80
CA GLU A 164 18.96 -2.93 11.89
C GLU A 164 17.52 -2.37 11.95
N LEU A 165 16.72 -2.57 10.89
CA LEU A 165 15.42 -1.95 10.71
C LEU A 165 14.25 -2.91 10.90
N ILE A 166 14.50 -4.23 10.89
CA ILE A 166 13.43 -5.23 10.89
C ILE A 166 12.63 -5.26 12.19
N GLY A 167 13.23 -4.84 13.30
CA GLY A 167 12.62 -4.86 14.62
C GLY A 167 12.29 -6.26 15.13
N THR A 168 11.43 -6.32 16.15
CA THR A 168 11.03 -7.60 16.78
C THR A 168 10.09 -8.39 15.89
N GLN A 169 10.37 -9.70 15.71
CA GLN A 169 9.53 -10.61 14.93
C GLN A 169 9.10 -11.83 15.76
N ILE A 170 7.92 -12.38 15.47
CA ILE A 170 7.40 -13.60 16.09
C ILE A 170 7.88 -14.81 15.26
N ILE A 171 9.04 -15.36 15.60
CA ILE A 171 9.75 -16.36 14.77
C ILE A 171 9.46 -17.82 15.16
N THR A 172 8.41 -18.09 15.93
CA THR A 172 8.08 -19.45 16.41
C THR A 172 7.83 -20.47 15.30
N ASN A 173 7.43 -20.01 14.12
CA ASN A 173 7.09 -20.85 12.96
C ASN A 173 8.17 -20.85 11.86
N CYS A 174 9.34 -20.26 12.10
CA CYS A 174 10.44 -20.26 11.14
C CYS A 174 11.17 -21.61 11.12
N LYS A 175 11.28 -22.20 9.93
CA LYS A 175 11.98 -23.46 9.66
C LYS A 175 13.24 -23.23 8.83
#